data_eb75ede6ed6713f7820634a207ede72f
#
_entry.id   eb75ede6ed6713f7820634a207ede72f
#
_cell.length_a   1.000
_cell.length_b   1.000
_cell.length_c   1.000
_cell.angle_alpha   90.00
_cell.angle_beta   90.00
_cell.angle_gamma   90.00
#
_symmetry.space_group_name_H-M   'P 1'
#
loop_
_entity.id
_entity.type
_entity.pdbx_description
1 polymer ?
#
loop_
_entity_poly.entity_id
_entity_poly.type
_entity_poly.pdbx_seq_one_letter_code
_entity_poly.pdbx_strand_id
1 'polypeptide(L)'
;MLLSDFTSQYLEIEEKDGVACVQFKDDRLTDEDNIERIGRELFALTDQYHCQKVILNLTDLKMLTSSVLGKMITLHRKLHRNEGKLVLCNAGDYVTEVLKTSRLHDYFNVVDDQSAALKLLS
;
A
#
# COMPACT_ATOMS: atom_id res chain seq x y z
N MET A 1 -8.66 18.78 0.00
CA MET A 1 -9.25 17.75 -0.89
C MET A 1 -9.55 16.51 -0.07
N LEU A 2 -10.77 15.99 -0.17
CA LEU A 2 -11.19 14.84 0.62
C LEU A 2 -10.80 13.55 -0.07
N LEU A 3 -10.38 12.55 0.70
CA LEU A 3 -10.01 11.23 0.17
C LEU A 3 -11.18 10.60 -0.60
N SER A 4 -12.41 10.84 -0.18
CA SER A 4 -13.60 10.35 -0.87
C SER A 4 -13.75 10.90 -2.30
N ASP A 5 -13.05 11.97 -2.64
CA ASP A 5 -13.04 12.55 -3.99
C ASP A 5 -12.05 11.84 -4.92
N PHE A 6 -11.22 10.96 -4.37
CA PHE A 6 -10.20 10.25 -5.15
C PHE A 6 -10.87 9.20 -6.04
N THR A 7 -10.73 9.37 -7.36
CA THR A 7 -11.18 8.37 -8.33
C THR A 7 -9.96 7.61 -8.82
N SER A 8 -9.86 6.34 -8.44
CA SER A 8 -8.72 5.52 -8.79
C SER A 8 -9.09 4.47 -9.85
N GLN A 9 -8.21 4.29 -10.81
CA GLN A 9 -8.35 3.25 -11.84
C GLN A 9 -7.85 1.89 -11.34
N TYR A 10 -6.83 1.88 -10.49
CA TYR A 10 -6.12 0.66 -10.09
C TYR A 10 -6.27 0.30 -8.62
N LEU A 11 -6.83 1.19 -7.81
CA LEU A 11 -6.91 1.00 -6.37
C LEU A 11 -8.35 1.08 -5.89
N GLU A 12 -8.68 0.23 -4.92
CA GLU A 12 -9.90 0.37 -4.12
C GLU A 12 -9.49 1.02 -2.82
N ILE A 13 -10.13 2.15 -2.50
CA ILE A 13 -9.76 2.96 -1.35
C ILE A 13 -10.99 3.17 -0.48
N GLU A 14 -10.85 2.86 0.80
CA GLU A 14 -11.88 3.08 1.81
C GLU A 14 -11.25 3.78 3.00
N GLU A 15 -11.92 4.81 3.51
CA GLU A 15 -11.43 5.50 4.69
C GLU A 15 -12.15 4.96 5.94
N LYS A 16 -11.37 4.56 6.93
CA LYS A 16 -11.87 4.09 8.23
C LYS A 16 -11.08 4.73 9.34
N ASP A 17 -11.75 5.47 10.20
CA ASP A 17 -11.15 6.10 11.39
C ASP A 17 -9.91 6.94 11.05
N GLY A 18 -9.97 7.65 9.94
CA GLY A 18 -8.85 8.49 9.49
C GLY A 18 -7.73 7.71 8.79
N VAL A 19 -7.94 6.42 8.52
CA VAL A 19 -6.95 5.57 7.85
C VAL A 19 -7.41 5.29 6.43
N ALA A 20 -6.52 5.47 5.46
CA ALA A 20 -6.77 5.07 4.08
C ALA A 20 -6.48 3.58 3.93
N CYS A 21 -7.52 2.78 3.76
CA CYS A 21 -7.42 1.34 3.52
C CYS A 21 -7.42 1.12 2.02
N VAL A 22 -6.31 0.65 1.49
CA VAL A 22 -6.07 0.54 0.04
C VAL A 22 -5.85 -0.90 -0.35
N GLN A 23 -6.50 -1.31 -1.43
CA GLN A 23 -6.33 -2.63 -2.01
C GLN A 23 -6.14 -2.48 -3.52
N PHE A 24 -5.32 -3.33 -4.14
CA PHE A 24 -5.15 -3.32 -5.58
C PHE A 24 -6.34 -4.01 -6.24
N LYS A 25 -6.82 -3.43 -7.36
CA LYS A 25 -7.91 -4.04 -8.11
C LYS A 25 -7.47 -5.29 -8.86
N ASP A 26 -6.21 -5.32 -9.32
CA ASP A 26 -5.65 -6.46 -10.03
C ASP A 26 -4.94 -7.41 -9.07
N ASP A 27 -5.00 -8.71 -9.36
CA ASP A 27 -4.30 -9.72 -8.57
C ASP A 27 -2.86 -9.98 -9.06
N ARG A 28 -2.48 -9.42 -10.21
CA ARG A 28 -1.15 -9.54 -10.80
C ARG A 28 -0.65 -8.16 -11.22
N LEU A 29 0.42 -7.71 -10.60
CA LEU A 29 0.99 -6.40 -10.86
C LEU A 29 2.30 -6.59 -11.62
N THR A 30 2.19 -6.84 -12.93
CA THR A 30 3.33 -7.20 -13.78
C THR A 30 3.50 -6.31 -15.01
N ASP A 31 2.48 -5.53 -15.39
CA ASP A 31 2.54 -4.63 -16.54
C ASP A 31 3.22 -3.32 -16.15
N GLU A 32 4.38 -3.03 -16.73
CA GLU A 32 5.19 -1.86 -16.34
C GLU A 32 4.47 -0.52 -16.54
N ASP A 33 3.66 -0.38 -17.60
CA ASP A 33 2.91 0.86 -17.82
C ASP A 33 1.85 1.05 -16.74
N ASN A 34 1.17 -0.02 -16.35
CA ASN A 34 0.19 0.02 -15.27
C ASN A 34 0.85 0.28 -13.93
N ILE A 35 2.04 -0.29 -13.70
CA ILE A 35 2.78 -0.08 -12.45
C ILE A 35 3.16 1.38 -12.27
N GLU A 36 3.55 2.07 -13.35
CA GLU A 36 3.83 3.50 -13.28
C GLU A 36 2.59 4.30 -12.87
N ARG A 37 1.43 3.95 -13.43
CA ARG A 37 0.17 4.59 -13.08
C ARG A 37 -0.26 4.28 -11.65
N ILE A 38 -0.09 3.02 -11.23
CA ILE A 38 -0.35 2.60 -9.84
C ILE A 38 0.51 3.42 -8.88
N GLY A 39 1.78 3.61 -9.22
CA GLY A 39 2.69 4.43 -8.42
C GLY A 39 2.18 5.85 -8.26
N ARG A 40 1.73 6.49 -9.35
CA ARG A 40 1.17 7.84 -9.29
C ARG A 40 -0.06 7.90 -8.39
N GLU A 41 -0.93 6.90 -8.46
CA GLU A 41 -2.12 6.85 -7.61
C GLU A 41 -1.76 6.65 -6.14
N LEU A 42 -0.79 5.77 -5.86
CA LEU A 42 -0.32 5.58 -4.48
C LEU A 42 0.29 6.87 -3.92
N PHE A 43 1.10 7.57 -4.71
CA PHE A 43 1.75 8.80 -4.25
C PHE A 43 0.75 9.93 -4.06
N ALA A 44 -0.34 9.94 -4.83
CA ALA A 44 -1.40 10.93 -4.65
C ALA A 44 -2.00 10.87 -3.24
N LEU A 45 -2.00 9.70 -2.59
CA LEU A 45 -2.48 9.57 -1.22
C LEU A 45 -1.75 10.52 -0.29
N THR A 46 -0.44 10.67 -0.47
CA THR A 46 0.35 11.60 0.35
C THR A 46 0.39 12.99 -0.26
N ASP A 47 0.64 13.10 -1.56
CA ASP A 47 0.94 14.39 -2.21
C ASP A 47 -0.31 15.25 -2.43
N GLN A 48 -1.45 14.64 -2.69
CA GLN A 48 -2.70 15.36 -2.95
C GLN A 48 -3.66 15.30 -1.76
N TYR A 49 -3.80 14.13 -1.15
CA TYR A 49 -4.82 13.90 -0.12
C TYR A 49 -4.25 13.96 1.30
N HIS A 50 -2.93 14.12 1.42
CA HIS A 50 -2.24 14.32 2.70
C HIS A 50 -2.54 13.24 3.73
N CYS A 51 -2.71 11.99 3.26
CA CYS A 51 -2.90 10.86 4.15
C CYS A 51 -1.65 10.63 4.98
N GLN A 52 -1.83 10.38 6.27
CA GLN A 52 -0.72 10.03 7.17
C GLN A 52 -0.78 8.58 7.60
N LYS A 53 -1.97 7.97 7.56
CA LYS A 53 -2.14 6.58 7.95
C LYS A 53 -2.68 5.80 6.77
N VAL A 54 -1.88 4.89 6.24
CA VAL A 54 -2.24 4.11 5.04
C VAL A 54 -2.01 2.63 5.32
N ILE A 55 -3.00 1.83 4.98
CA ILE A 55 -2.91 0.37 4.97
C ILE A 55 -2.92 -0.09 3.53
N LEU A 56 -1.94 -0.90 3.14
CA LEU A 56 -2.00 -1.66 1.89
C LEU A 56 -2.44 -3.07 2.25
N ASN A 57 -3.67 -3.39 1.89
CA ASN A 57 -4.23 -4.72 2.07
C ASN A 57 -3.88 -5.54 0.83
N LEU A 58 -3.06 -6.57 1.02
CA LEU A 58 -2.50 -7.38 -0.06
C LEU A 58 -3.30 -8.66 -0.32
N THR A 59 -4.56 -8.68 0.15
CA THR A 59 -5.47 -9.81 -0.09
C THR A 59 -5.55 -10.09 -1.60
N ASP A 60 -5.48 -11.35 -1.96
CA ASP A 60 -5.61 -11.83 -3.35
C ASP A 60 -4.50 -11.39 -4.30
N LEU A 61 -3.50 -10.66 -3.84
CA LEU A 61 -2.35 -10.33 -4.68
C LEU A 61 -1.51 -11.57 -4.90
N LYS A 62 -1.41 -12.02 -6.15
CA LYS A 62 -0.77 -13.29 -6.52
C LYS A 62 0.59 -13.11 -7.16
N MET A 63 0.87 -11.94 -7.71
CA MET A 63 2.15 -11.69 -8.37
C MET A 63 2.45 -10.20 -8.40
N LEU A 64 3.71 -9.84 -8.14
CA LEU A 64 4.20 -8.48 -8.26
C LEU A 64 5.65 -8.49 -8.71
N THR A 65 6.10 -7.38 -9.28
CA THR A 65 7.48 -7.20 -9.71
C THR A 65 8.26 -6.34 -8.73
N SER A 66 9.58 -6.30 -8.92
CA SER A 66 10.43 -5.41 -8.13
C SER A 66 10.07 -3.94 -8.30
N SER A 67 9.48 -3.58 -9.46
CA SER A 67 9.01 -2.20 -9.68
C SER A 67 7.89 -1.83 -8.71
N VAL A 68 6.97 -2.75 -8.44
CA VAL A 68 5.90 -2.53 -7.45
C VAL A 68 6.51 -2.37 -6.07
N LEU A 69 7.47 -3.20 -5.71
CA LEU A 69 8.16 -3.09 -4.42
C LEU A 69 8.82 -1.71 -4.29
N GLY A 70 9.43 -1.23 -5.38
CA GLY A 70 10.01 0.12 -5.41
C GLY A 70 8.99 1.21 -5.14
N LYS A 71 7.79 1.10 -5.71
CA LYS A 71 6.70 2.05 -5.46
C LYS A 71 6.25 2.00 -3.98
N MET A 72 6.16 0.80 -3.42
CA MET A 72 5.80 0.63 -2.00
C MET A 72 6.86 1.25 -1.09
N ILE A 73 8.13 1.07 -1.40
CA ILE A 73 9.23 1.68 -0.65
C ILE A 73 9.12 3.21 -0.71
N THR A 74 8.86 3.76 -1.89
CA THR A 74 8.73 5.21 -2.06
C THR A 74 7.54 5.74 -1.26
N LEU A 75 6.41 5.05 -1.29
CA LEU A 75 5.24 5.43 -0.49
C LEU A 75 5.57 5.42 1.00
N HIS A 76 6.25 4.38 1.47
CA HIS A 76 6.66 4.27 2.87
C HIS A 76 7.52 5.46 3.28
N ARG A 77 8.49 5.85 2.43
CA ARG A 77 9.36 6.99 2.70
C ARG A 77 8.59 8.31 2.72
N LYS A 78 7.67 8.50 1.78
CA LYS A 78 6.84 9.72 1.73
C LYS A 78 6.01 9.87 2.99
N LEU A 79 5.38 8.77 3.42
CA LEU A 79 4.57 8.78 4.64
C LEU A 79 5.44 9.06 5.87
N HIS A 80 6.58 8.40 5.97
CA HIS A 80 7.49 8.61 7.09
C HIS A 80 7.97 10.07 7.17
N ARG A 81 8.26 10.68 6.03
CA ARG A 81 8.68 12.07 5.96
C ARG A 81 7.61 13.03 6.46
N ASN A 82 6.35 12.66 6.29
CA ASN A 82 5.19 13.45 6.72
C ASN A 82 4.67 13.00 8.10
N GLU A 83 5.50 12.32 8.87
CA GLU A 83 5.17 11.82 10.21
C GLU A 83 4.01 10.82 10.19
N GLY A 84 3.85 10.13 9.05
CA GLY A 84 2.82 9.11 8.87
C GLY A 84 3.39 7.71 8.94
N LYS A 85 2.54 6.74 8.62
CA LYS A 85 2.93 5.32 8.68
C LYS A 85 2.19 4.52 7.62
N LEU A 86 2.92 3.60 7.00
CA LEU A 86 2.38 2.59 6.10
C LEU A 86 2.40 1.23 6.81
N VAL A 87 1.28 0.50 6.72
CA VAL A 87 1.18 -0.86 7.25
C VAL A 87 0.70 -1.77 6.13
N LEU A 88 1.35 -2.92 5.98
CA LEU A 88 0.95 -3.96 5.04
C LEU A 88 0.23 -5.07 5.79
N CYS A 89 -0.83 -5.62 5.21
CA CYS A 89 -1.57 -6.72 5.83
C CYS A 89 -2.07 -7.70 4.79
N ASN A 90 -2.48 -8.88 5.25
CA ASN A 90 -3.02 -9.96 4.41
C ASN A 90 -2.09 -10.36 3.28
N ALA A 91 -0.79 -10.36 3.52
CA ALA A 91 0.18 -10.86 2.55
C ALA A 91 0.06 -12.39 2.48
N GLY A 92 -0.24 -12.91 1.29
CA GLY A 92 -0.27 -14.34 1.06
C GLY A 92 1.13 -14.95 1.05
N ASP A 93 1.22 -16.25 0.84
CA ASP A 93 2.50 -16.96 0.90
C ASP A 93 3.50 -16.42 -0.12
N TYR A 94 3.05 -16.18 -1.35
CA TYR A 94 3.93 -15.66 -2.39
C TYR A 94 4.50 -14.28 -2.02
N VAL A 95 3.63 -13.36 -1.63
CA VAL A 95 4.06 -12.00 -1.30
C VAL A 95 4.95 -12.00 -0.06
N THR A 96 4.59 -12.80 0.94
CA THR A 96 5.42 -12.94 2.15
C THR A 96 6.83 -13.43 1.79
N GLU A 97 6.92 -14.43 0.91
CA GLU A 97 8.22 -14.95 0.46
C GLU A 97 9.01 -13.89 -0.29
N VAL A 98 8.36 -13.12 -1.17
CA VAL A 98 9.02 -12.03 -1.90
C VAL A 98 9.55 -10.98 -0.93
N LEU A 99 8.77 -10.61 0.08
CA LEU A 99 9.19 -9.63 1.08
C LEU A 99 10.40 -10.13 1.87
N LYS A 100 10.39 -11.40 2.26
CA LYS A 100 11.50 -11.99 3.01
C LYS A 100 12.76 -12.10 2.17
N THR A 101 12.64 -12.58 0.93
CA THR A 101 13.78 -12.74 0.02
C THR A 101 14.42 -11.39 -0.32
N SER A 102 13.60 -10.34 -0.43
CA SER A 102 14.06 -8.97 -0.70
C SER A 102 14.52 -8.24 0.56
N ARG A 103 14.43 -8.88 1.72
CA ARG A 103 14.75 -8.27 3.02
C ARG A 103 13.88 -7.07 3.36
N LEU A 104 12.66 -7.06 2.84
CA LEU A 104 11.69 -5.97 3.08
C LEU A 104 10.67 -6.31 4.16
N HIS A 105 10.58 -7.57 4.56
CA HIS A 105 9.61 -7.99 5.58
C HIS A 105 9.80 -7.24 6.90
N ASP A 106 11.04 -7.02 7.30
CA ASP A 106 11.35 -6.28 8.53
C ASP A 106 11.43 -4.76 8.28
N TYR A 107 11.60 -4.36 7.01
CA TYR A 107 11.63 -2.94 6.64
C TYR A 107 10.24 -2.31 6.74
N PHE A 108 9.23 -3.01 6.24
CA PHE A 108 7.84 -2.56 6.34
C PHE A 108 7.21 -3.00 7.66
N ASN A 109 6.14 -2.32 8.05
CA ASN A 109 5.29 -2.77 9.14
C ASN A 109 4.31 -3.79 8.55
N VAL A 110 4.53 -5.06 8.79
CA VAL A 110 3.70 -6.14 8.25
C VAL A 110 2.93 -6.80 9.38
N VAL A 111 1.62 -6.88 9.23
CA VAL A 111 0.73 -7.52 10.22
C VAL A 111 -0.19 -8.51 9.51
N ASP A 112 -0.90 -9.33 10.29
CA ASP A 112 -1.68 -10.44 9.74
C ASP A 112 -2.89 -9.98 8.94
N ASP A 113 -3.67 -9.03 9.46
CA ASP A 113 -4.92 -8.62 8.83
C ASP A 113 -5.20 -7.13 9.03
N GLN A 114 -6.27 -6.65 8.39
CA GLN A 114 -6.62 -5.23 8.44
C GLN A 114 -7.01 -4.78 9.86
N SER A 115 -7.60 -5.65 10.64
CA SER A 115 -7.95 -5.33 12.02
C SER A 115 -6.69 -5.03 12.85
N ALA A 116 -5.66 -5.86 12.71
CA ALA A 116 -4.39 -5.64 13.37
C ALA A 116 -3.71 -4.36 12.86
N ALA A 117 -3.81 -4.08 11.56
CA ALA A 117 -3.27 -2.87 10.97
C ALA A 117 -3.93 -1.61 11.51
N LEU A 118 -5.25 -1.63 11.63
CA LEU A 118 -6.00 -0.50 12.20
C LEU A 118 -5.61 -0.24 13.66
N LYS A 119 -5.40 -1.30 14.44
CA LYS A 119 -4.94 -1.16 15.82
C LYS A 119 -3.56 -0.53 15.91
N LEU A 120 -2.67 -0.93 15.02
CA LEU A 120 -1.31 -0.39 15.00
C LEU A 120 -1.32 1.11 14.67
N LEU A 121 -2.29 1.57 13.89
CA LEU A 121 -2.41 2.96 13.47
C LEU A 121 -3.30 3.81 14.39
N SER A 122 -3.95 3.20 15.34
CA SER A 122 -4.84 3.94 16.25
C SER A 122 -4.07 4.72 17.32
#